data_ebb7be187d0441ef28f406d26a6e989a
#
_entry.id   ebb7be187d0441ef28f406d26a6e989a
#
_cell.length_a   1.000
_cell.length_b   1.000
_cell.length_c   1.000
_cell.angle_alpha   90.00
_cell.angle_beta   90.00
_cell.angle_gamma   90.00
#
_symmetry.space_group_name_H-M   'P 1'
#
loop_
_entity.id
_entity.type
_entity.pdbx_description
1 polymer ?
#
loop_
_entity_poly.entity_id
_entity_poly.type
_entity_poly.pdbx_seq_one_letter_code
_entity_poly.pdbx_strand_id
1 'polypeptide(L)'
;MFDIVIRGGVIHRGDGEAPVEADIAIKDGVIVQIGNDLGPAGRVIDATGQIVTPGFIDIHTHYDGQASWDPELRPSIDHGVTTAVMGNCGVGFAPVREGDRETLIKLMEGVEDIPGTALYEGLTWEWESFPDYLDALEKMPRTIDIAAMVPHDPLRVYVMGERAVFSEPANENDISEMRRLTREALEAGAIGFATGRSDVHKTADGDWTPSSEATRDELTGIARAFAGLDFGVVQAVSDFNLERGEQDFDEEWQIVADYAKASGRPFSFSLMQRDFAPEQWVKLTKLSEELKQEGVDARMQVAPRAIGVFLGFNCTFHPFMGYPSYKTIADLPLAERVAKMKTPEFKAQILSEKTDKVSGPGSSVPPLADLLLEHIELVAEKFFQLGDPPDYEQPPENSLASKARAKGVSIYEMIYDTLLERDGQELIYLPLYNYTELNYDNVLKMMEHPQALYGLSDGGAHVGTVCDASMPTYMITHWTRDRKRGRRLDLPRVIRMLTGAQADYLGMRDRGYIREGMRADLNVIDVAALQLEPPYMKQDLPAGGQRLLQGARGYTATIVAGDVVMEEGQLTGAKPGRLYRAGRAQAIAAE
;
A
#
# COMPACT_ATOMS: atom_id res chain seq x y z
N MET A 1 29.47 -26.07 -8.35
CA MET A 1 28.19 -26.50 -7.73
C MET A 1 27.40 -25.22 -7.51
N PHE A 2 26.17 -25.17 -7.90
CA PHE A 2 25.26 -24.03 -7.67
C PHE A 2 24.75 -24.06 -6.23
N ASP A 3 24.30 -22.92 -5.72
CA ASP A 3 23.69 -22.87 -4.39
C ASP A 3 22.26 -23.41 -4.46
N ILE A 4 21.46 -22.90 -5.39
CA ILE A 4 20.10 -23.35 -5.67
C ILE A 4 19.95 -23.62 -7.17
N VAL A 5 19.17 -24.67 -7.49
CA VAL A 5 18.60 -24.88 -8.83
C VAL A 5 17.08 -25.03 -8.70
N ILE A 6 16.35 -24.18 -9.42
CA ILE A 6 14.89 -24.29 -9.59
C ILE A 6 14.67 -25.11 -10.87
N ARG A 7 13.95 -26.24 -10.78
CA ARG A 7 13.77 -27.19 -11.90
C ARG A 7 12.34 -27.27 -12.41
N GLY A 8 12.22 -27.41 -13.73
CA GLY A 8 10.98 -27.76 -14.41
C GLY A 8 9.90 -26.67 -14.36
N GLY A 9 10.28 -25.42 -14.06
CA GLY A 9 9.34 -24.31 -13.94
C GLY A 9 8.99 -23.64 -15.26
N VAL A 10 7.80 -23.08 -15.35
CA VAL A 10 7.37 -22.21 -16.45
C VAL A 10 7.78 -20.77 -16.10
N ILE A 11 8.86 -20.29 -16.73
CA ILE A 11 9.50 -19.00 -16.40
C ILE A 11 8.78 -17.85 -17.09
N HIS A 12 8.19 -16.94 -16.31
CA HIS A 12 7.73 -15.62 -16.73
C HIS A 12 8.85 -14.61 -16.45
N ARG A 13 9.50 -14.10 -17.50
CA ARG A 13 10.72 -13.28 -17.34
C ARG A 13 10.53 -11.87 -16.83
N GLY A 14 9.29 -11.41 -16.62
CA GLY A 14 8.98 -10.03 -16.20
C GLY A 14 8.91 -9.02 -17.35
N ASP A 15 9.12 -9.43 -18.59
CA ASP A 15 9.09 -8.58 -19.79
C ASP A 15 7.72 -8.55 -20.50
N GLY A 16 6.77 -9.39 -20.07
CA GLY A 16 5.45 -9.51 -20.67
C GLY A 16 5.40 -10.44 -21.89
N GLU A 17 6.53 -11.03 -22.26
CA GLU A 17 6.63 -11.98 -23.35
C GLU A 17 6.13 -13.39 -22.96
N ALA A 18 5.99 -14.27 -23.96
CA ALA A 18 5.59 -15.66 -23.73
C ALA A 18 6.57 -16.37 -22.77
N PRO A 19 6.05 -17.16 -21.82
CA PRO A 19 6.88 -17.89 -20.87
C PRO A 19 7.68 -19.01 -21.56
N VAL A 20 8.73 -19.47 -20.87
CA VAL A 20 9.57 -20.58 -21.35
C VAL A 20 9.73 -21.62 -20.25
N GLU A 21 9.75 -22.91 -20.62
CA GLU A 21 10.10 -24.00 -19.71
C GLU A 21 11.62 -24.14 -19.64
N ALA A 22 12.21 -23.93 -18.46
CA ALA A 22 13.63 -24.09 -18.23
C ALA A 22 13.93 -24.19 -16.73
N ASP A 23 15.16 -24.60 -16.40
CA ASP A 23 15.72 -24.55 -15.04
C ASP A 23 16.45 -23.20 -14.83
N ILE A 24 16.58 -22.78 -13.58
CA ILE A 24 17.32 -21.59 -13.17
C ILE A 24 18.38 -21.99 -12.14
N ALA A 25 19.65 -21.68 -12.41
CA ALA A 25 20.75 -21.84 -11.45
C ALA A 25 21.09 -20.52 -10.79
N ILE A 26 21.17 -20.56 -9.45
CA ILE A 26 21.52 -19.44 -8.59
C ILE A 26 22.85 -19.74 -7.91
N LYS A 27 23.73 -18.75 -7.89
CA LYS A 27 24.98 -18.80 -7.15
C LYS A 27 25.35 -17.41 -6.64
N ASP A 28 25.78 -17.32 -5.38
CA ASP A 28 26.21 -16.07 -4.75
C ASP A 28 25.14 -14.96 -4.90
N GLY A 29 23.84 -15.30 -4.73
CA GLY A 29 22.72 -14.37 -4.82
C GLY A 29 22.31 -13.93 -6.23
N VAL A 30 22.91 -14.50 -7.28
CA VAL A 30 22.73 -14.10 -8.68
C VAL A 30 22.22 -15.26 -9.52
N ILE A 31 21.38 -14.98 -10.51
CA ILE A 31 20.99 -15.93 -11.56
C ILE A 31 22.19 -16.09 -12.50
N VAL A 32 22.85 -17.24 -12.45
CA VAL A 32 24.08 -17.47 -13.23
C VAL A 32 23.87 -18.25 -14.51
N GLN A 33 22.76 -19.01 -14.60
CA GLN A 33 22.45 -19.78 -15.80
C GLN A 33 20.96 -20.10 -15.89
N ILE A 34 20.41 -20.03 -17.11
CA ILE A 34 19.05 -20.43 -17.44
C ILE A 34 19.14 -21.44 -18.59
N GLY A 35 18.54 -22.62 -18.43
CA GLY A 35 18.59 -23.67 -19.45
C GLY A 35 18.08 -24.99 -18.92
N ASN A 36 18.26 -26.06 -19.68
CA ASN A 36 17.86 -27.40 -19.29
C ASN A 36 19.05 -28.20 -18.76
N ASP A 37 18.77 -29.20 -17.93
CA ASP A 37 19.77 -30.15 -17.41
C ASP A 37 20.94 -29.48 -16.68
N LEU A 38 20.66 -28.49 -15.85
CA LEU A 38 21.66 -27.78 -15.06
C LEU A 38 22.36 -28.72 -14.06
N GLY A 39 23.62 -28.44 -13.79
CA GLY A 39 24.49 -29.25 -12.93
C GLY A 39 24.00 -29.35 -11.47
N PRO A 40 24.79 -30.00 -10.60
CA PRO A 40 24.42 -30.20 -9.19
C PRO A 40 24.37 -28.88 -8.41
N ALA A 41 23.42 -28.83 -7.46
CA ALA A 41 23.25 -27.71 -6.53
C ALA A 41 23.24 -28.19 -5.07
N GLY A 42 23.49 -27.27 -4.14
CA GLY A 42 23.31 -27.50 -2.71
C GLY A 42 21.85 -27.72 -2.32
N ARG A 43 20.94 -27.02 -3.03
CA ARG A 43 19.50 -27.15 -2.88
C ARG A 43 18.82 -27.22 -4.25
N VAL A 44 17.80 -28.04 -4.36
CA VAL A 44 16.92 -28.12 -5.56
C VAL A 44 15.50 -27.79 -5.13
N ILE A 45 14.86 -26.87 -5.86
CA ILE A 45 13.44 -26.54 -5.73
C ILE A 45 12.74 -27.11 -6.96
N ASP A 46 11.80 -28.02 -6.76
CA ASP A 46 10.97 -28.58 -7.83
C ASP A 46 9.82 -27.61 -8.14
N ALA A 47 9.84 -27.02 -9.33
CA ALA A 47 8.82 -26.12 -9.84
C ALA A 47 7.98 -26.76 -10.96
N THR A 48 8.00 -28.10 -11.08
CA THR A 48 7.24 -28.84 -12.12
C THR A 48 5.75 -28.50 -12.03
N GLY A 49 5.19 -27.97 -13.12
CA GLY A 49 3.79 -27.53 -13.19
C GLY A 49 3.51 -26.19 -12.54
N GLN A 50 4.53 -25.51 -12.05
CA GLN A 50 4.43 -24.19 -11.41
C GLN A 50 5.06 -23.10 -12.28
N ILE A 51 4.71 -21.85 -12.00
CA ILE A 51 5.38 -20.70 -12.62
C ILE A 51 6.55 -20.23 -11.75
N VAL A 52 7.57 -19.69 -12.42
CA VAL A 52 8.66 -18.96 -11.78
C VAL A 52 8.64 -17.54 -12.30
N THR A 53 8.58 -16.56 -11.38
CA THR A 53 8.53 -15.15 -11.71
C THR A 53 9.67 -14.40 -11.03
N PRO A 54 10.05 -13.19 -11.49
CA PRO A 54 10.80 -12.28 -10.63
C PRO A 54 10.03 -12.02 -9.34
N GLY A 55 10.71 -11.69 -8.27
CA GLY A 55 10.09 -11.16 -7.05
C GLY A 55 9.32 -9.89 -7.36
N PHE A 56 8.17 -9.70 -6.71
CA PHE A 56 7.32 -8.54 -6.95
C PHE A 56 7.92 -7.29 -6.33
N ILE A 57 7.71 -6.15 -7.01
CA ILE A 57 8.15 -4.84 -6.55
C ILE A 57 6.90 -4.02 -6.24
N ASP A 58 6.80 -3.57 -4.99
CA ASP A 58 5.71 -2.73 -4.55
C ASP A 58 6.20 -1.29 -4.41
N ILE A 59 5.65 -0.40 -5.22
CA ILE A 59 6.10 1.01 -5.29
C ILE A 59 5.35 1.95 -4.35
N HIS A 60 4.36 1.43 -3.61
CA HIS A 60 3.53 2.27 -2.75
C HIS A 60 3.22 1.56 -1.44
N THR A 61 4.08 1.77 -0.45
CA THR A 61 3.96 1.22 0.90
C THR A 61 4.30 2.26 1.97
N HIS A 62 3.94 1.98 3.22
CA HIS A 62 4.13 2.85 4.39
C HIS A 62 4.87 2.12 5.52
N TYR A 63 5.94 1.41 5.17
CA TYR A 63 6.79 0.72 6.15
C TYR A 63 7.75 1.67 6.90
N ASP A 64 7.62 2.98 6.76
CA ASP A 64 8.52 4.00 7.30
C ASP A 64 8.83 3.83 8.78
N GLY A 65 7.84 3.51 9.60
CA GLY A 65 8.03 3.15 10.99
C GLY A 65 8.34 1.66 11.15
N GLN A 66 7.50 0.80 10.56
CA GLN A 66 7.57 -0.64 10.74
C GLN A 66 8.94 -1.22 10.35
N ALA A 67 9.61 -0.69 9.33
CA ALA A 67 10.94 -1.11 8.93
C ALA A 67 12.02 -0.92 10.01
N SER A 68 11.76 -0.12 11.06
CA SER A 68 12.68 0.08 12.19
C SER A 68 12.50 -0.93 13.33
N TRP A 69 11.42 -1.74 13.35
CA TRP A 69 11.20 -2.75 14.39
C TRP A 69 10.81 -4.13 13.88
N ASP A 70 10.22 -4.24 12.67
CA ASP A 70 9.76 -5.51 12.11
C ASP A 70 10.69 -5.99 10.99
N PRO A 71 11.52 -7.01 11.24
CA PRO A 71 12.39 -7.56 10.21
C PRO A 71 11.67 -8.43 9.19
N GLU A 72 10.40 -8.80 9.41
CA GLU A 72 9.64 -9.65 8.50
C GLU A 72 8.97 -8.86 7.38
N LEU A 73 8.57 -7.61 7.64
CA LEU A 73 7.85 -6.73 6.72
C LEU A 73 6.58 -7.38 6.15
N ARG A 74 5.81 -7.99 7.05
CA ARG A 74 4.46 -8.42 6.73
C ARG A 74 3.53 -7.21 6.64
N PRO A 75 2.49 -7.26 5.78
CA PRO A 75 2.03 -8.43 5.00
C PRO A 75 2.67 -8.59 3.60
N SER A 76 3.49 -7.67 3.11
CA SER A 76 3.97 -7.69 1.71
C SER A 76 4.70 -8.97 1.33
N ILE A 77 5.54 -9.53 2.20
CA ILE A 77 6.28 -10.79 1.93
C ILE A 77 5.33 -11.97 1.72
N ASP A 78 4.17 -12.00 2.37
CA ASP A 78 3.17 -13.07 2.25
C ASP A 78 2.55 -13.15 0.84
N HIS A 79 2.76 -12.11 0.03
CA HIS A 79 2.22 -11.96 -1.32
C HIS A 79 3.30 -11.92 -2.41
N GLY A 80 4.50 -12.42 -2.11
CA GLY A 80 5.60 -12.54 -3.08
C GLY A 80 6.34 -11.23 -3.36
N VAL A 81 6.13 -10.18 -2.58
CA VAL A 81 6.90 -8.94 -2.67
C VAL A 81 8.31 -9.18 -2.14
N THR A 82 9.32 -8.80 -2.90
CA THR A 82 10.73 -8.89 -2.53
C THR A 82 11.40 -7.52 -2.41
N THR A 83 10.74 -6.47 -2.90
CA THR A 83 11.19 -5.08 -2.79
C THR A 83 10.00 -4.17 -2.55
N ALA A 84 10.02 -3.35 -1.49
CA ALA A 84 9.00 -2.39 -1.15
C ALA A 84 9.56 -0.96 -1.12
N VAL A 85 8.82 0.00 -1.68
CA VAL A 85 9.16 1.43 -1.66
C VAL A 85 8.27 2.14 -0.65
N MET A 86 8.87 2.82 0.32
CA MET A 86 8.19 3.57 1.37
C MET A 86 8.48 5.08 1.28
N GLY A 87 7.84 5.90 2.11
CA GLY A 87 7.87 7.36 2.06
C GLY A 87 6.85 7.94 1.10
N ASN A 88 5.82 7.17 0.74
CA ASN A 88 4.72 7.58 -0.13
C ASN A 88 3.79 8.60 0.57
N CYS A 89 2.89 9.20 -0.17
CA CYS A 89 1.88 10.16 0.33
C CYS A 89 2.46 11.37 1.06
N GLY A 90 3.77 11.55 1.06
CA GLY A 90 4.45 12.63 1.79
C GLY A 90 4.59 12.40 3.29
N VAL A 91 4.20 11.24 3.83
CA VAL A 91 4.29 10.91 5.26
C VAL A 91 5.51 10.02 5.57
N GLY A 92 6.00 10.09 6.81
CA GLY A 92 7.16 9.30 7.25
C GLY A 92 7.77 9.83 8.55
N PHE A 93 8.99 9.39 8.88
CA PHE A 93 9.65 9.68 10.16
C PHE A 93 11.02 10.34 10.03
N ALA A 94 11.40 10.81 8.84
CA ALA A 94 12.67 11.49 8.61
C ALA A 94 12.56 12.56 7.51
N PRO A 95 13.25 13.72 7.67
CA PRO A 95 14.08 14.11 8.83
C PRO A 95 13.22 14.48 10.05
N VAL A 96 13.78 14.44 11.27
CA VAL A 96 13.04 14.74 12.51
C VAL A 96 13.96 15.26 13.60
N ARG A 97 13.59 16.39 14.26
CA ARG A 97 14.23 16.81 15.50
C ARG A 97 13.58 16.09 16.69
N GLU A 98 14.31 15.97 17.78
CA GLU A 98 13.77 15.33 19.01
C GLU A 98 12.43 15.93 19.46
N GLY A 99 12.30 17.26 19.37
CA GLY A 99 11.08 17.97 19.76
C GLY A 99 9.88 17.76 18.83
N ASP A 100 10.10 17.27 17.59
CA ASP A 100 9.06 17.13 16.58
C ASP A 100 8.53 15.67 16.46
N ARG A 101 9.09 14.73 17.23
CA ARG A 101 8.74 13.30 17.17
C ARG A 101 7.27 13.02 17.41
N GLU A 102 6.69 13.69 18.41
CA GLU A 102 5.27 13.56 18.74
C GLU A 102 4.37 14.03 17.59
N THR A 103 4.75 15.11 16.91
CA THR A 103 4.03 15.64 15.74
C THR A 103 3.99 14.59 14.63
N LEU A 104 5.13 13.94 14.33
CA LEU A 104 5.17 12.89 13.30
C LEU A 104 4.41 11.62 13.70
N ILE A 105 4.39 11.26 15.00
CA ILE A 105 3.57 10.14 15.49
C ILE A 105 2.08 10.45 15.27
N LYS A 106 1.60 11.62 15.66
CA LYS A 106 0.21 12.04 15.45
C LYS A 106 -0.17 12.12 13.97
N LEU A 107 0.76 12.53 13.12
CA LEU A 107 0.59 12.52 11.67
C LEU A 107 0.35 11.11 11.16
N MET A 108 1.24 10.17 11.47
CA MET A 108 1.13 8.77 11.02
C MET A 108 -0.06 8.04 11.64
N GLU A 109 -0.40 8.32 12.89
CA GLU A 109 -1.60 7.76 13.53
C GLU A 109 -2.89 8.21 12.81
N GLY A 110 -2.98 9.47 12.43
CA GLY A 110 -4.16 10.01 11.76
C GLY A 110 -4.27 9.62 10.29
N VAL A 111 -3.14 9.61 9.56
CA VAL A 111 -3.12 9.32 8.11
C VAL A 111 -3.14 7.81 7.86
N GLU A 112 -2.31 7.03 8.58
CA GLU A 112 -2.05 5.63 8.28
C GLU A 112 -2.73 4.65 9.26
N ASP A 113 -3.55 5.15 10.18
CA ASP A 113 -4.29 4.33 11.15
C ASP A 113 -3.35 3.36 11.91
N ILE A 114 -2.13 3.81 12.22
CA ILE A 114 -1.17 3.05 13.04
C ILE A 114 -1.30 3.53 14.48
N PRO A 115 -1.59 2.64 15.46
CA PRO A 115 -1.75 3.07 16.85
C PRO A 115 -0.53 3.86 17.34
N GLY A 116 -0.73 5.07 17.87
CA GLY A 116 0.35 5.92 18.39
C GLY A 116 1.19 5.22 19.43
N THR A 117 0.59 4.38 20.28
CA THR A 117 1.30 3.56 21.27
C THR A 117 2.28 2.58 20.62
N ALA A 118 1.92 1.98 19.48
CA ALA A 118 2.80 1.09 18.74
C ALA A 118 3.99 1.86 18.13
N LEU A 119 3.75 3.08 17.63
CA LEU A 119 4.79 3.96 17.12
C LEU A 119 5.75 4.42 18.23
N TYR A 120 5.21 4.80 19.41
CA TYR A 120 6.04 5.21 20.56
C TYR A 120 6.98 4.10 21.04
N GLU A 121 6.50 2.85 21.10
CA GLU A 121 7.29 1.71 21.54
C GLU A 121 8.22 1.18 20.43
N GLY A 122 7.76 1.20 19.17
CA GLY A 122 8.47 0.57 18.07
C GLY A 122 9.60 1.40 17.49
N LEU A 123 9.46 2.74 17.44
CA LEU A 123 10.45 3.61 16.79
C LEU A 123 11.70 3.80 17.65
N THR A 124 12.88 3.47 17.10
CA THR A 124 14.16 3.57 17.82
C THR A 124 14.74 4.98 17.85
N TRP A 125 14.35 5.83 16.88
CA TRP A 125 14.80 7.21 16.74
C TRP A 125 16.34 7.39 16.72
N GLU A 126 17.04 6.48 16.03
CA GLU A 126 18.51 6.53 15.87
C GLU A 126 18.96 7.52 14.78
N TRP A 127 18.10 8.44 14.37
CA TRP A 127 18.33 9.40 13.28
C TRP A 127 17.75 10.78 13.61
N GLU A 128 18.30 11.79 12.95
CA GLU A 128 17.77 13.14 12.85
C GLU A 128 17.60 13.53 11.38
N SER A 129 18.65 13.42 10.58
CA SER A 129 18.61 13.67 9.13
C SER A 129 18.06 12.46 8.35
N PHE A 130 17.68 12.70 7.09
CA PHE A 130 17.28 11.60 6.20
C PHE A 130 18.45 10.64 5.87
N PRO A 131 19.69 11.12 5.62
CA PRO A 131 20.86 10.24 5.53
C PRO A 131 21.06 9.34 6.76
N ASP A 132 20.93 9.87 7.99
CA ASP A 132 21.01 9.06 9.21
C ASP A 132 19.95 7.99 9.27
N TYR A 133 18.72 8.32 8.83
CA TYR A 133 17.63 7.35 8.73
C TYR A 133 17.96 6.20 7.76
N LEU A 134 18.50 6.52 6.58
CA LEU A 134 18.96 5.49 5.65
C LEU A 134 20.06 4.62 6.27
N ASP A 135 20.99 5.20 7.01
CA ASP A 135 22.07 4.47 7.68
C ASP A 135 21.57 3.61 8.85
N ALA A 136 20.54 4.06 9.56
CA ALA A 136 19.85 3.26 10.58
C ALA A 136 19.12 2.06 9.95
N LEU A 137 18.39 2.30 8.88
CA LEU A 137 17.69 1.24 8.14
C LEU A 137 18.66 0.20 7.55
N GLU A 138 19.81 0.61 7.05
CA GLU A 138 20.79 -0.32 6.45
C GLU A 138 21.33 -1.34 7.44
N LYS A 139 21.40 -1.00 8.73
CA LYS A 139 21.87 -1.89 9.81
C LYS A 139 20.82 -2.94 10.23
N MET A 140 19.56 -2.74 9.87
CA MET A 140 18.46 -3.61 10.31
C MET A 140 18.36 -4.84 9.41
N PRO A 141 18.44 -6.06 9.98
CA PRO A 141 18.20 -7.28 9.20
C PRO A 141 16.73 -7.36 8.78
N ARG A 142 16.46 -7.79 7.55
CA ARG A 142 15.09 -7.90 7.03
C ARG A 142 14.92 -8.99 5.98
N THR A 143 13.69 -9.43 5.77
CA THR A 143 13.37 -10.47 4.78
C THR A 143 13.45 -9.98 3.35
N ILE A 144 12.91 -8.78 3.06
CA ILE A 144 12.80 -8.20 1.73
C ILE A 144 13.58 -6.88 1.65
N ASP A 145 13.92 -6.47 0.44
CA ASP A 145 14.54 -5.17 0.24
C ASP A 145 13.53 -4.02 0.45
N ILE A 146 14.04 -2.89 0.91
CA ILE A 146 13.29 -1.63 0.98
C ILE A 146 14.04 -0.54 0.23
N ALA A 147 13.28 0.46 -0.26
CA ALA A 147 13.80 1.73 -0.74
C ALA A 147 12.96 2.86 -0.17
N ALA A 148 13.55 4.02 0.14
CA ALA A 148 12.83 5.11 0.77
C ALA A 148 12.83 6.37 -0.09
N MET A 149 11.65 7.00 -0.23
CA MET A 149 11.50 8.36 -0.76
C MET A 149 11.57 9.36 0.39
N VAL A 150 12.03 10.58 0.09
CA VAL A 150 11.96 11.70 1.05
C VAL A 150 10.51 12.14 1.18
N PRO A 151 9.89 12.05 2.36
CA PRO A 151 8.51 12.45 2.56
C PRO A 151 8.41 13.95 2.84
N HIS A 152 7.42 14.61 2.24
CA HIS A 152 7.29 16.07 2.29
C HIS A 152 6.89 16.60 3.67
N ASP A 153 5.96 15.94 4.37
CA ASP A 153 5.48 16.39 5.66
C ASP A 153 6.58 16.46 6.73
N PRO A 154 7.39 15.42 6.97
CA PRO A 154 8.52 15.51 7.89
C PRO A 154 9.54 16.56 7.48
N LEU A 155 9.78 16.72 6.17
CA LEU A 155 10.70 17.73 5.66
C LEU A 155 10.23 19.15 5.99
N ARG A 156 8.90 19.44 5.81
CA ARG A 156 8.30 20.72 6.18
C ARG A 156 8.36 20.96 7.69
N VAL A 157 8.01 19.97 8.50
CA VAL A 157 8.07 20.06 9.96
C VAL A 157 9.51 20.33 10.41
N TYR A 158 10.48 19.64 9.84
CA TYR A 158 11.89 19.81 10.18
C TYR A 158 12.40 21.22 9.86
N VAL A 159 12.00 21.83 8.74
CA VAL A 159 12.47 23.16 8.32
C VAL A 159 11.67 24.30 8.97
N MET A 160 10.35 24.16 9.05
CA MET A 160 9.43 25.23 9.40
C MET A 160 8.89 25.13 10.84
N GLY A 161 9.03 23.97 11.51
CA GLY A 161 8.50 23.73 12.85
C GLY A 161 6.98 23.92 12.92
N GLU A 162 6.49 24.63 13.94
CA GLU A 162 5.06 24.89 14.15
C GLU A 162 4.37 25.56 12.95
N ARG A 163 5.09 26.36 12.15
CA ARG A 163 4.52 26.98 10.94
C ARG A 163 4.07 25.94 9.91
N ALA A 164 4.76 24.78 9.84
CA ALA A 164 4.33 23.67 8.99
C ALA A 164 3.03 23.05 9.49
N VAL A 165 2.90 22.86 10.80
CA VAL A 165 1.70 22.27 11.43
C VAL A 165 0.47 23.16 11.20
N PHE A 166 0.64 24.49 11.22
CA PHE A 166 -0.44 25.43 10.91
C PHE A 166 -0.63 25.70 9.41
N SER A 167 0.00 24.91 8.55
CA SER A 167 -0.10 25.01 7.07
C SER A 167 0.26 26.40 6.52
N GLU A 168 1.19 27.13 7.18
CA GLU A 168 1.68 28.40 6.66
C GLU A 168 2.46 28.20 5.36
N PRO A 169 2.36 29.10 4.38
CA PRO A 169 3.17 29.03 3.16
C PRO A 169 4.67 29.09 3.47
N ALA A 170 5.46 28.23 2.81
CA ALA A 170 6.91 28.29 2.90
C ALA A 170 7.45 29.55 2.19
N ASN A 171 8.40 30.22 2.82
CA ASN A 171 9.11 31.33 2.20
C ASN A 171 10.33 30.85 1.40
N GLU A 172 11.03 31.75 0.69
CA GLU A 172 12.18 31.42 -0.16
C GLU A 172 13.33 30.70 0.60
N ASN A 173 13.56 31.03 1.86
CA ASN A 173 14.57 30.38 2.69
C ASN A 173 14.14 28.97 3.06
N ASP A 174 12.88 28.79 3.44
CA ASP A 174 12.31 27.47 3.75
C ASP A 174 12.44 26.55 2.52
N ILE A 175 12.02 27.03 1.35
CA ILE A 175 12.10 26.29 0.08
C ILE A 175 13.56 25.96 -0.28
N SER A 176 14.48 26.90 -0.08
CA SER A 176 15.91 26.68 -0.34
C SER A 176 16.47 25.61 0.57
N GLU A 177 16.09 25.59 1.85
CA GLU A 177 16.56 24.60 2.82
C GLU A 177 15.94 23.23 2.57
N MET A 178 14.63 23.14 2.30
CA MET A 178 13.98 21.88 1.92
C MET A 178 14.62 21.29 0.65
N ARG A 179 14.91 22.12 -0.35
CA ARG A 179 15.63 21.67 -1.56
C ARG A 179 17.01 21.14 -1.23
N ARG A 180 17.78 21.81 -0.35
CA ARG A 180 19.12 21.37 0.06
C ARG A 180 19.06 20.01 0.76
N LEU A 181 18.16 19.83 1.71
CA LEU A 181 17.98 18.60 2.46
C LEU A 181 17.51 17.45 1.56
N THR A 182 16.59 17.73 0.63
CA THR A 182 16.16 16.74 -0.37
C THR A 182 17.34 16.31 -1.24
N ARG A 183 18.18 17.25 -1.69
CA ARG A 183 19.38 16.92 -2.46
C ARG A 183 20.35 16.04 -1.67
N GLU A 184 20.61 16.37 -0.42
CA GLU A 184 21.46 15.57 0.48
C GLU A 184 20.92 14.15 0.65
N ALA A 185 19.62 14.00 0.84
CA ALA A 185 18.95 12.70 0.94
C ALA A 185 19.08 11.86 -0.35
N LEU A 186 18.90 12.49 -1.53
CA LEU A 186 19.07 11.83 -2.83
C LEU A 186 20.53 11.35 -3.01
N GLU A 187 21.53 12.18 -2.68
CA GLU A 187 22.95 11.82 -2.74
C GLU A 187 23.31 10.72 -1.73
N ALA A 188 22.58 10.63 -0.60
CA ALA A 188 22.72 9.53 0.35
C ALA A 188 22.07 8.23 -0.14
N GLY A 189 21.19 8.28 -1.15
CA GLY A 189 20.60 7.10 -1.77
C GLY A 189 19.08 6.99 -1.65
N ALA A 190 18.36 8.07 -1.28
CA ALA A 190 16.91 8.11 -1.40
C ALA A 190 16.49 7.85 -2.85
N ILE A 191 15.41 7.05 -3.04
CA ILE A 191 14.94 6.70 -4.39
C ILE A 191 14.10 7.80 -5.03
N GLY A 192 13.67 8.80 -4.27
CA GLY A 192 12.83 9.86 -4.79
C GLY A 192 12.33 10.82 -3.74
N PHE A 193 11.30 11.57 -4.09
CA PHE A 193 10.58 12.50 -3.21
C PHE A 193 9.07 12.34 -3.43
N ALA A 194 8.30 12.33 -2.34
CA ALA A 194 6.85 12.17 -2.38
C ALA A 194 6.12 13.30 -1.63
N THR A 195 4.97 13.71 -2.14
CA THR A 195 4.08 14.70 -1.52
C THR A 195 2.64 14.22 -1.45
N GLY A 196 1.94 14.59 -0.37
CA GLY A 196 0.52 14.35 -0.17
C GLY A 196 -0.28 15.66 -0.27
N ARG A 197 -1.35 15.63 -1.07
CA ARG A 197 -2.26 16.75 -1.32
C ARG A 197 -3.70 16.24 -1.28
N SER A 198 -4.04 15.51 -0.20
CA SER A 198 -5.34 14.86 -0.06
C SER A 198 -6.14 15.48 1.09
N ASP A 199 -7.40 15.80 0.81
CA ASP A 199 -8.35 16.34 1.79
C ASP A 199 -8.78 15.30 2.84
N VAL A 200 -8.53 14.00 2.57
CA VAL A 200 -8.86 12.93 3.51
C VAL A 200 -7.71 12.62 4.48
N HIS A 201 -6.50 13.05 4.17
CA HIS A 201 -5.35 12.87 5.05
C HIS A 201 -5.34 13.95 6.15
N LYS A 202 -5.48 13.50 7.39
CA LYS A 202 -5.51 14.37 8.58
C LYS A 202 -4.70 13.75 9.70
N THR A 203 -4.16 14.60 10.56
CA THR A 203 -3.53 14.16 11.80
C THR A 203 -4.55 13.54 12.77
N ALA A 204 -4.08 12.87 13.81
CA ALA A 204 -4.95 12.34 14.87
C ALA A 204 -5.78 13.43 15.57
N ASP A 205 -5.31 14.67 15.57
CA ASP A 205 -6.04 15.82 16.11
C ASP A 205 -7.10 16.38 15.12
N GLY A 206 -7.14 15.87 13.87
CA GLY A 206 -8.08 16.26 12.82
C GLY A 206 -7.62 17.43 11.95
N ASP A 207 -6.39 17.90 12.14
CA ASP A 207 -5.78 18.95 11.34
C ASP A 207 -5.29 18.42 9.98
N TRP A 208 -5.14 19.32 9.01
CA TRP A 208 -4.55 18.99 7.72
C TRP A 208 -3.09 18.54 7.86
N THR A 209 -2.64 17.64 6.97
CA THR A 209 -1.21 17.30 6.92
C THR A 209 -0.38 18.50 6.49
N PRO A 210 0.85 18.63 6.98
CA PRO A 210 1.68 19.81 6.72
C PRO A 210 1.84 20.16 5.24
N SER A 211 1.88 19.18 4.33
CA SER A 211 2.11 19.41 2.89
C SER A 211 0.83 19.58 2.06
N SER A 212 -0.36 19.36 2.63
CA SER A 212 -1.63 19.33 1.87
C SER A 212 -1.87 20.60 1.04
N GLU A 213 -1.51 21.76 1.57
CA GLU A 213 -1.68 23.08 0.93
C GLU A 213 -0.33 23.69 0.46
N ALA A 214 0.71 22.85 0.26
CA ALA A 214 2.00 23.31 -0.22
C ALA A 214 1.87 24.03 -1.56
N THR A 215 2.51 25.20 -1.70
CA THR A 215 2.36 26.05 -2.88
C THR A 215 3.09 25.47 -4.10
N ARG A 216 2.70 25.92 -5.30
CA ARG A 216 3.42 25.62 -6.54
C ARG A 216 4.91 25.94 -6.44
N ASP A 217 5.26 27.11 -5.88
CA ASP A 217 6.65 27.56 -5.76
C ASP A 217 7.45 26.65 -4.82
N GLU A 218 6.84 26.16 -3.76
CA GLU A 218 7.44 25.21 -2.83
C GLU A 218 7.76 23.89 -3.55
N LEU A 219 6.76 23.26 -4.15
CA LEU A 219 6.94 21.97 -4.83
C LEU A 219 7.95 22.05 -5.99
N THR A 220 7.84 23.08 -6.84
CA THR A 220 8.80 23.27 -7.95
C THR A 220 10.19 23.63 -7.44
N GLY A 221 10.28 24.35 -6.32
CA GLY A 221 11.52 24.70 -5.66
C GLY A 221 12.26 23.47 -5.11
N ILE A 222 11.54 22.58 -4.43
CA ILE A 222 12.08 21.31 -3.91
C ILE A 222 12.46 20.38 -5.08
N ALA A 223 11.61 20.27 -6.11
CA ALA A 223 11.85 19.41 -7.27
C ALA A 223 13.18 19.71 -7.97
N ARG A 224 13.69 20.96 -7.92
CA ARG A 224 15.01 21.32 -8.45
C ARG A 224 16.19 20.64 -7.72
N ALA A 225 15.93 19.94 -6.61
CA ALA A 225 16.94 19.09 -5.97
C ALA A 225 17.44 17.97 -6.90
N PHE A 226 16.64 17.55 -7.87
CA PHE A 226 17.02 16.53 -8.85
C PHE A 226 17.93 17.03 -9.99
N ALA A 227 18.19 18.33 -10.09
CA ALA A 227 18.99 18.89 -11.17
C ALA A 227 20.36 18.22 -11.28
N GLY A 228 20.68 17.70 -12.48
CA GLY A 228 21.94 17.02 -12.77
C GLY A 228 22.06 15.58 -12.23
N LEU A 229 21.01 15.02 -11.60
CA LEU A 229 20.94 13.59 -11.29
C LEU A 229 20.32 12.82 -12.47
N ASP A 230 20.78 11.59 -12.68
CA ASP A 230 20.25 10.66 -13.70
C ASP A 230 19.37 9.56 -13.10
N PHE A 231 19.10 9.62 -11.79
CA PHE A 231 18.28 8.68 -11.02
C PHE A 231 17.23 9.41 -10.19
N GLY A 232 16.35 8.62 -9.60
CA GLY A 232 15.29 9.06 -8.70
C GLY A 232 13.95 9.27 -9.41
N VAL A 233 12.87 9.22 -8.64
CA VAL A 233 11.49 9.42 -9.09
C VAL A 233 10.79 10.46 -8.22
N VAL A 234 9.70 11.05 -8.72
CA VAL A 234 8.84 11.92 -7.92
C VAL A 234 7.41 11.39 -7.93
N GLN A 235 6.72 11.54 -6.79
CA GLN A 235 5.37 11.01 -6.57
C GLN A 235 4.48 12.09 -5.96
N ALA A 236 3.19 12.08 -6.33
CA ALA A 236 2.16 12.86 -5.68
C ALA A 236 0.90 12.03 -5.46
N VAL A 237 0.26 12.23 -4.32
CA VAL A 237 -1.13 11.83 -4.09
C VAL A 237 -1.96 13.10 -4.03
N SER A 238 -3.05 13.17 -4.79
CA SER A 238 -3.96 14.33 -4.77
C SER A 238 -5.39 13.88 -5.02
N ASP A 239 -6.33 14.63 -4.44
CA ASP A 239 -7.76 14.48 -4.72
C ASP A 239 -8.17 15.17 -6.02
N PHE A 240 -7.32 16.06 -6.53
CA PHE A 240 -7.54 16.87 -7.73
C PHE A 240 -8.81 17.74 -7.71
N ASN A 241 -9.57 17.71 -6.63
CA ASN A 241 -10.68 18.63 -6.29
C ASN A 241 -11.78 18.81 -7.38
N LEU A 242 -12.01 17.81 -8.26
CA LEU A 242 -13.04 17.95 -9.30
C LEU A 242 -14.44 18.15 -8.71
N GLU A 243 -14.72 17.58 -7.56
CA GLU A 243 -15.96 17.79 -6.80
C GLU A 243 -16.17 19.23 -6.36
N ARG A 244 -15.10 20.04 -6.26
CA ARG A 244 -15.16 21.49 -5.96
C ARG A 244 -15.35 22.34 -7.21
N GLY A 245 -15.17 21.75 -8.41
CA GLY A 245 -15.36 22.39 -9.70
C GLY A 245 -14.17 22.27 -10.64
N GLU A 246 -14.39 22.60 -11.90
CA GLU A 246 -13.36 22.51 -12.94
C GLU A 246 -12.17 23.46 -12.70
N GLN A 247 -12.40 24.64 -12.13
CA GLN A 247 -11.32 25.60 -11.85
C GLN A 247 -10.37 25.04 -10.81
N ASP A 248 -10.87 24.56 -9.67
CA ASP A 248 -10.07 24.02 -8.59
C ASP A 248 -9.29 22.78 -9.07
N PHE A 249 -9.94 21.92 -9.87
CA PHE A 249 -9.28 20.79 -10.52
C PHE A 249 -8.12 21.23 -11.42
N ASP A 250 -8.33 22.22 -12.28
CA ASP A 250 -7.32 22.67 -13.23
C ASP A 250 -6.14 23.34 -12.51
N GLU A 251 -6.38 24.10 -11.43
CA GLU A 251 -5.35 24.70 -10.59
C GLU A 251 -4.51 23.63 -9.89
N GLU A 252 -5.14 22.63 -9.27
CA GLU A 252 -4.47 21.53 -8.60
C GLU A 252 -3.65 20.67 -9.57
N TRP A 253 -4.23 20.33 -10.73
CA TRP A 253 -3.47 19.62 -11.77
C TRP A 253 -2.25 20.40 -12.23
N GLN A 254 -2.38 21.71 -12.41
CA GLN A 254 -1.26 22.54 -12.85
C GLN A 254 -0.12 22.58 -11.84
N ILE A 255 -0.42 22.59 -10.52
CA ILE A 255 0.59 22.51 -9.46
C ILE A 255 1.37 21.20 -9.59
N VAL A 256 0.67 20.09 -9.70
CA VAL A 256 1.26 18.74 -9.80
C VAL A 256 2.07 18.57 -11.09
N ALA A 257 1.55 19.08 -12.23
CA ALA A 257 2.25 19.02 -13.51
C ALA A 257 3.53 19.87 -13.51
N ASP A 258 3.50 21.06 -12.92
CA ASP A 258 4.68 21.92 -12.81
C ASP A 258 5.74 21.34 -11.89
N TYR A 259 5.34 20.68 -10.80
CA TYR A 259 6.22 19.90 -9.95
C TYR A 259 6.92 18.78 -10.73
N ALA A 260 6.16 17.99 -11.49
CA ALA A 260 6.71 16.92 -12.31
C ALA A 260 7.72 17.44 -13.35
N LYS A 261 7.38 18.52 -14.07
CA LYS A 261 8.26 19.20 -15.04
C LYS A 261 9.54 19.72 -14.39
N ALA A 262 9.43 20.37 -13.23
CA ALA A 262 10.56 20.96 -12.53
C ALA A 262 11.58 19.91 -12.04
N SER A 263 11.13 18.68 -11.76
CA SER A 263 12.00 17.58 -11.34
C SER A 263 12.85 17.04 -12.48
N GLY A 264 12.32 17.03 -13.70
CA GLY A 264 12.92 16.35 -14.86
C GLY A 264 13.06 14.84 -14.69
N ARG A 265 12.27 14.23 -13.79
CA ARG A 265 12.35 12.81 -13.43
C ARG A 265 11.04 12.08 -13.75
N PRO A 266 11.07 10.72 -13.81
CA PRO A 266 9.83 9.96 -13.86
C PRO A 266 8.91 10.37 -12.71
N PHE A 267 7.66 10.60 -13.04
CA PHE A 267 6.63 11.08 -12.12
C PHE A 267 5.49 10.09 -12.03
N SER A 268 4.97 9.84 -10.84
CA SER A 268 3.73 9.08 -10.68
C SER A 268 2.75 9.78 -9.77
N PHE A 269 1.46 9.51 -10.01
CA PHE A 269 0.37 9.97 -9.16
C PHE A 269 -0.71 8.91 -9.03
N SER A 270 -1.54 9.00 -7.97
CA SER A 270 -2.63 8.07 -7.71
C SER A 270 -3.79 8.30 -8.67
N LEU A 271 -4.22 7.26 -9.38
CA LEU A 271 -5.39 7.30 -10.24
C LEU A 271 -6.48 6.39 -9.68
N MET A 272 -7.60 7.00 -9.27
CA MET A 272 -8.74 6.31 -8.66
C MET A 272 -10.04 6.81 -9.27
N GLN A 273 -11.04 5.92 -9.34
CA GLN A 273 -12.42 6.33 -9.60
C GLN A 273 -13.11 6.66 -8.27
N ARG A 274 -13.83 7.77 -8.24
CA ARG A 274 -14.55 8.29 -7.08
C ARG A 274 -16.03 8.36 -7.34
N ASP A 275 -16.88 8.05 -6.34
CA ASP A 275 -18.33 8.02 -6.50
C ASP A 275 -18.92 9.39 -6.85
N PHE A 276 -18.39 10.48 -6.27
CA PHE A 276 -18.89 11.84 -6.52
C PHE A 276 -18.22 12.54 -7.70
N ALA A 277 -17.17 11.94 -8.27
CA ALA A 277 -16.51 12.42 -9.48
C ALA A 277 -16.15 11.24 -10.40
N PRO A 278 -17.15 10.47 -10.89
CA PRO A 278 -16.94 9.18 -11.55
C PRO A 278 -16.13 9.25 -12.84
N GLU A 279 -16.08 10.41 -13.50
CA GLU A 279 -15.33 10.65 -14.75
C GLU A 279 -13.96 11.32 -14.54
N GLN A 280 -13.59 11.66 -13.30
CA GLN A 280 -12.33 12.35 -13.00
C GLN A 280 -11.11 11.57 -13.52
N TRP A 281 -11.09 10.24 -13.34
CA TRP A 281 -10.01 9.39 -13.83
C TRP A 281 -9.80 9.47 -15.35
N VAL A 282 -10.87 9.66 -16.12
CA VAL A 282 -10.77 9.81 -17.59
C VAL A 282 -10.09 11.14 -17.95
N LYS A 283 -10.44 12.23 -17.24
CA LYS A 283 -9.80 13.53 -17.42
C LYS A 283 -8.32 13.46 -17.06
N LEU A 284 -7.98 12.85 -15.90
CA LEU A 284 -6.60 12.67 -15.45
C LEU A 284 -5.77 11.82 -16.42
N THR A 285 -6.35 10.77 -16.99
CA THR A 285 -5.67 9.94 -17.99
C THR A 285 -5.24 10.76 -19.21
N LYS A 286 -6.15 11.60 -19.77
CA LYS A 286 -5.83 12.49 -20.90
C LYS A 286 -4.73 13.50 -20.56
N LEU A 287 -4.83 14.11 -19.37
CA LEU A 287 -3.83 15.07 -18.91
C LEU A 287 -2.45 14.41 -18.69
N SER A 288 -2.42 13.15 -18.24
CA SER A 288 -1.19 12.37 -18.16
C SER A 288 -0.58 12.07 -19.52
N GLU A 289 -1.42 11.80 -20.53
CA GLU A 289 -0.97 11.63 -21.92
C GLU A 289 -0.37 12.93 -22.49
N GLU A 290 -1.02 14.07 -22.23
CA GLU A 290 -0.53 15.41 -22.63
C GLU A 290 0.82 15.72 -21.96
N LEU A 291 0.94 15.48 -20.65
CA LEU A 291 2.18 15.69 -19.91
C LEU A 291 3.33 14.81 -20.44
N LYS A 292 3.02 13.59 -20.88
CA LYS A 292 4.00 12.71 -21.54
C LYS A 292 4.42 13.25 -22.92
N GLN A 293 3.50 13.85 -23.69
CA GLN A 293 3.83 14.49 -24.96
C GLN A 293 4.75 15.71 -24.77
N GLU A 294 4.67 16.37 -23.62
CA GLU A 294 5.57 17.46 -23.23
C GLU A 294 6.94 16.96 -22.72
N GLY A 295 7.19 15.64 -22.71
CA GLY A 295 8.47 15.03 -22.40
C GLY A 295 8.64 14.56 -20.96
N VAL A 296 7.60 14.58 -20.13
CA VAL A 296 7.61 14.03 -18.77
C VAL A 296 7.25 12.55 -18.83
N ASP A 297 8.03 11.66 -18.21
CA ASP A 297 7.63 10.27 -18.02
C ASP A 297 6.58 10.16 -16.90
N ALA A 298 5.35 10.58 -17.22
CA ALA A 298 4.22 10.56 -16.32
C ALA A 298 3.59 9.17 -16.26
N ARG A 299 3.33 8.69 -15.05
CA ARG A 299 2.75 7.38 -14.75
C ARG A 299 1.58 7.50 -13.78
N MET A 300 0.62 6.61 -13.90
CA MET A 300 -0.57 6.54 -13.06
C MET A 300 -0.50 5.28 -12.20
N GLN A 301 -0.47 5.43 -10.89
CA GLN A 301 -0.56 4.30 -9.96
C GLN A 301 -2.02 3.87 -9.85
N VAL A 302 -2.30 2.62 -10.21
CA VAL A 302 -3.65 2.05 -10.26
C VAL A 302 -3.71 0.85 -9.31
N ALA A 303 -4.64 0.90 -8.37
CA ALA A 303 -5.00 -0.26 -7.56
C ALA A 303 -5.78 -1.27 -8.42
N PRO A 304 -5.44 -2.57 -8.39
CA PRO A 304 -6.06 -3.58 -9.24
C PRO A 304 -7.45 -4.03 -8.79
N ARG A 305 -7.95 -3.47 -7.70
CA ARG A 305 -9.29 -3.67 -7.17
C ARG A 305 -9.78 -2.40 -6.47
N ALA A 306 -10.97 -2.46 -5.92
CA ALA A 306 -11.44 -1.38 -5.04
C ALA A 306 -10.47 -1.20 -3.86
N ILE A 307 -10.16 0.06 -3.56
CA ILE A 307 -9.58 0.46 -2.30
C ILE A 307 -10.74 0.60 -1.33
N GLY A 308 -10.69 -0.10 -0.21
CA GLY A 308 -11.82 -0.14 0.71
C GLY A 308 -11.41 -0.45 2.13
N VAL A 309 -12.35 -0.24 3.04
CA VAL A 309 -12.14 -0.42 4.49
C VAL A 309 -12.91 -1.63 5.00
N PHE A 310 -12.35 -2.25 6.04
CA PHE A 310 -13.00 -3.30 6.80
C PHE A 310 -13.60 -2.74 8.08
N LEU A 311 -14.82 -3.17 8.37
CA LEU A 311 -15.60 -2.80 9.56
C LEU A 311 -15.76 -4.04 10.42
N GLY A 312 -15.36 -3.98 11.68
CA GLY A 312 -15.41 -5.12 12.59
C GLY A 312 -15.18 -4.72 14.04
N PHE A 313 -15.61 -5.56 15.01
CA PHE A 313 -15.49 -5.23 16.43
C PHE A 313 -14.05 -5.06 16.96
N ASN A 314 -13.07 -5.54 16.21
CA ASN A 314 -11.64 -5.37 16.51
C ASN A 314 -10.92 -4.47 15.50
N CYS A 315 -11.62 -3.93 14.48
CA CYS A 315 -11.11 -2.90 13.60
C CYS A 315 -11.14 -1.54 14.31
N THR A 316 -10.44 -0.56 13.75
CA THR A 316 -10.49 0.83 14.23
C THR A 316 -11.91 1.38 14.19
N PHE A 317 -12.72 0.93 13.24
CA PHE A 317 -14.08 1.41 13.06
C PHE A 317 -15.10 0.28 12.87
N HIS A 318 -16.28 0.46 13.47
CA HIS A 318 -17.48 -0.34 13.18
C HIS A 318 -18.76 0.46 13.42
N PRO A 319 -19.89 0.10 12.75
CA PRO A 319 -21.11 0.91 12.76
C PRO A 319 -21.74 1.18 14.11
N PHE A 320 -21.46 0.38 15.15
CA PHE A 320 -22.09 0.52 16.47
C PHE A 320 -21.20 1.22 17.51
N MET A 321 -19.99 1.67 17.18
CA MET A 321 -19.07 2.20 18.18
C MET A 321 -19.55 3.50 18.86
N GLY A 322 -20.38 4.30 18.18
CA GLY A 322 -20.97 5.52 18.73
C GLY A 322 -22.24 5.30 19.55
N TYR A 323 -22.79 4.08 19.58
CA TYR A 323 -24.07 3.81 20.26
C TYR A 323 -23.90 3.79 21.78
N PRO A 324 -24.79 4.47 22.55
CA PRO A 324 -24.68 4.52 24.02
C PRO A 324 -24.55 3.16 24.68
N SER A 325 -25.37 2.19 24.30
CA SER A 325 -25.29 0.83 24.83
C SER A 325 -23.95 0.15 24.53
N TYR A 326 -23.40 0.33 23.30
CA TYR A 326 -22.11 -0.25 22.95
C TYR A 326 -20.97 0.33 23.79
N LYS A 327 -20.96 1.64 24.01
CA LYS A 327 -19.96 2.31 24.86
C LYS A 327 -19.85 1.71 26.26
N THR A 328 -20.93 1.14 26.79
CA THR A 328 -20.90 0.49 28.13
C THR A 328 -20.15 -0.83 28.15
N ILE A 329 -19.87 -1.40 26.98
CA ILE A 329 -19.21 -2.71 26.85
C ILE A 329 -17.92 -2.63 26.01
N ALA A 330 -17.59 -1.48 25.46
CA ALA A 330 -16.47 -1.30 24.50
C ALA A 330 -15.14 -1.81 25.05
N ASP A 331 -14.87 -1.59 26.33
CA ASP A 331 -13.62 -1.99 26.98
C ASP A 331 -13.56 -3.46 27.40
N LEU A 332 -14.64 -4.22 27.21
CA LEU A 332 -14.66 -5.64 27.55
C LEU A 332 -13.93 -6.47 26.47
N PRO A 333 -13.35 -7.62 26.85
CA PRO A 333 -12.86 -8.60 25.88
C PRO A 333 -13.93 -8.96 24.84
N LEU A 334 -13.52 -9.23 23.59
CA LEU A 334 -14.44 -9.51 22.48
C LEU A 334 -15.49 -10.57 22.83
N ALA A 335 -15.07 -11.67 23.45
CA ALA A 335 -15.99 -12.76 23.83
C ALA A 335 -17.10 -12.29 24.80
N GLU A 336 -16.79 -11.39 25.73
CA GLU A 336 -17.75 -10.82 26.68
C GLU A 336 -18.68 -9.81 25.99
N ARG A 337 -18.15 -8.97 25.08
CA ARG A 337 -18.96 -8.07 24.23
C ARG A 337 -19.97 -8.87 23.43
N VAL A 338 -19.51 -9.91 22.73
CA VAL A 338 -20.34 -10.79 21.91
C VAL A 338 -21.41 -11.49 22.74
N ALA A 339 -21.04 -12.02 23.93
CA ALA A 339 -22.00 -12.67 24.81
C ALA A 339 -23.15 -11.73 25.24
N LYS A 340 -22.82 -10.47 25.57
CA LYS A 340 -23.84 -9.44 25.89
C LYS A 340 -24.67 -9.06 24.66
N MET A 341 -24.03 -8.80 23.53
CA MET A 341 -24.69 -8.41 22.30
C MET A 341 -25.61 -9.51 21.76
N LYS A 342 -25.33 -10.79 21.99
CA LYS A 342 -26.22 -11.90 21.59
C LYS A 342 -27.51 -12.00 22.42
N THR A 343 -27.66 -11.23 23.51
CA THR A 343 -28.91 -11.22 24.27
C THR A 343 -29.99 -10.43 23.57
N PRO A 344 -31.28 -10.92 23.53
CA PRO A 344 -32.38 -10.23 22.87
C PRO A 344 -32.61 -8.82 23.42
N GLU A 345 -32.45 -8.64 24.72
CA GLU A 345 -32.67 -7.36 25.42
C GLU A 345 -31.64 -6.32 24.95
N PHE A 346 -30.35 -6.68 24.87
CA PHE A 346 -29.31 -5.78 24.40
C PHE A 346 -29.48 -5.44 22.92
N LYS A 347 -29.82 -6.43 22.08
CA LYS A 347 -30.11 -6.22 20.66
C LYS A 347 -31.26 -5.23 20.47
N ALA A 348 -32.37 -5.43 21.18
CA ALA A 348 -33.54 -4.54 21.10
C ALA A 348 -33.18 -3.11 21.56
N GLN A 349 -32.39 -2.98 22.62
CA GLN A 349 -31.96 -1.69 23.14
C GLN A 349 -31.09 -0.94 22.13
N ILE A 350 -29.98 -1.52 21.69
CA ILE A 350 -29.03 -0.84 20.80
C ILE A 350 -29.67 -0.46 19.44
N LEU A 351 -30.52 -1.31 18.88
CA LEU A 351 -31.23 -1.02 17.64
C LEU A 351 -32.32 0.07 17.78
N SER A 352 -32.68 0.46 19.01
CA SER A 352 -33.58 1.58 19.28
C SER A 352 -32.84 2.91 19.47
N GLU A 353 -31.53 2.88 19.60
CA GLU A 353 -30.68 4.04 19.86
C GLU A 353 -30.25 4.75 18.57
N LYS A 354 -29.66 5.94 18.74
CA LYS A 354 -28.93 6.66 17.69
C LYS A 354 -27.47 6.74 18.07
N THR A 355 -26.62 6.78 17.06
CA THR A 355 -25.19 6.95 17.28
C THR A 355 -24.85 8.37 17.74
N ASP A 356 -23.91 8.49 18.66
CA ASP A 356 -23.19 9.73 18.91
C ASP A 356 -22.05 9.87 17.87
N LYS A 357 -21.45 11.07 17.78
CA LYS A 357 -20.21 11.26 17.02
C LYS A 357 -19.09 10.40 17.59
N VAL A 358 -18.26 9.86 16.71
CA VAL A 358 -17.14 9.01 17.05
C VAL A 358 -15.78 9.68 16.77
N SER A 359 -15.74 10.66 15.86
CA SER A 359 -14.56 11.46 15.61
C SER A 359 -14.46 12.65 16.57
N GLY A 360 -13.26 13.23 16.69
CA GLY A 360 -13.02 14.44 17.47
C GLY A 360 -11.73 14.36 18.28
N PRO A 361 -11.40 15.37 19.08
CA PRO A 361 -10.15 15.43 19.83
C PRO A 361 -9.92 14.16 20.67
N GLY A 362 -8.79 13.50 20.48
CA GLY A 362 -8.41 12.26 21.16
C GLY A 362 -9.03 10.98 20.58
N SER A 363 -9.69 11.04 19.43
CA SER A 363 -10.17 9.87 18.69
C SER A 363 -9.27 9.59 17.50
N SER A 364 -8.83 8.35 17.34
CA SER A 364 -8.14 7.87 16.13
C SER A 364 -9.10 7.67 14.93
N VAL A 365 -10.41 7.83 15.15
CA VAL A 365 -11.44 7.64 14.12
C VAL A 365 -11.56 8.91 13.27
N PRO A 366 -11.34 8.84 11.94
CA PRO A 366 -11.39 10.01 11.08
C PRO A 366 -12.83 10.57 10.96
N PRO A 367 -12.99 11.89 10.69
CA PRO A 367 -14.30 12.53 10.53
C PRO A 367 -15.21 11.89 9.47
N LEU A 368 -14.63 11.24 8.47
CA LEU A 368 -15.37 10.48 7.46
C LEU A 368 -16.26 9.39 8.07
N ALA A 369 -15.83 8.81 9.21
CA ALA A 369 -16.61 7.78 9.89
C ALA A 369 -17.97 8.30 10.41
N ASP A 370 -18.03 9.54 10.92
CA ASP A 370 -19.29 10.16 11.34
C ASP A 370 -20.26 10.31 10.15
N LEU A 371 -19.74 10.73 9.00
CA LEU A 371 -20.54 10.84 7.77
C LEU A 371 -21.07 9.46 7.33
N LEU A 372 -20.23 8.42 7.41
CA LEU A 372 -20.65 7.05 7.11
C LEU A 372 -21.74 6.57 8.07
N LEU A 373 -21.64 6.89 9.36
CA LEU A 373 -22.62 6.52 10.38
C LEU A 373 -23.96 7.26 10.19
N GLU A 374 -23.92 8.53 9.82
CA GLU A 374 -25.13 9.33 9.55
C GLU A 374 -25.89 8.82 8.32
N HIS A 375 -25.19 8.24 7.35
CA HIS A 375 -25.75 7.82 6.06
C HIS A 375 -25.62 6.31 5.80
N ILE A 376 -25.57 5.49 6.85
CA ILE A 376 -25.33 4.04 6.76
C ILE A 376 -26.30 3.33 5.80
N GLU A 377 -27.54 3.80 5.70
CA GLU A 377 -28.56 3.24 4.80
C GLU A 377 -28.17 3.36 3.32
N LEU A 378 -27.48 4.46 2.94
CA LEU A 378 -26.97 4.66 1.58
C LEU A 378 -25.69 3.88 1.35
N VAL A 379 -24.78 3.92 2.32
CA VAL A 379 -23.46 3.29 2.21
C VAL A 379 -23.57 1.75 2.22
N ALA A 380 -24.54 1.20 2.93
CA ALA A 380 -24.71 -0.25 3.05
C ALA A 380 -25.13 -0.96 1.75
N GLU A 381 -25.47 -0.22 0.70
CA GLU A 381 -25.59 -0.78 -0.65
C GLU A 381 -24.24 -1.31 -1.19
N LYS A 382 -23.12 -0.86 -0.58
CA LYS A 382 -21.75 -1.33 -0.84
C LYS A 382 -21.13 -2.11 0.33
N PHE A 383 -21.90 -2.53 1.32
CA PHE A 383 -21.41 -3.39 2.39
C PHE A 383 -21.46 -4.85 1.97
N PHE A 384 -20.31 -5.53 1.98
CA PHE A 384 -20.18 -6.91 1.56
C PHE A 384 -19.48 -7.78 2.61
N GLN A 385 -19.92 -9.03 2.74
CA GLN A 385 -19.10 -10.10 3.32
C GLN A 385 -18.29 -10.74 2.21
N LEU A 386 -16.97 -10.82 2.35
CA LEU A 386 -16.13 -11.29 1.25
C LEU A 386 -16.23 -12.80 1.00
N GLY A 387 -16.58 -13.59 2.03
CA GLY A 387 -16.62 -15.06 1.93
C GLY A 387 -15.25 -15.73 1.99
N ASP A 388 -15.22 -17.03 1.70
CA ASP A 388 -14.01 -17.85 1.61
C ASP A 388 -14.09 -18.76 0.37
N PRO A 389 -13.27 -18.56 -0.68
CA PRO A 389 -12.28 -17.48 -0.82
C PRO A 389 -12.90 -16.08 -0.91
N PRO A 390 -12.13 -15.03 -0.56
CA PRO A 390 -12.61 -13.64 -0.62
C PRO A 390 -12.94 -13.20 -2.05
N ASP A 391 -14.17 -12.71 -2.26
CA ASP A 391 -14.60 -12.11 -3.52
C ASP A 391 -14.76 -10.60 -3.36
N TYR A 392 -13.88 -9.84 -4.01
CA TYR A 392 -13.89 -8.37 -3.99
C TYR A 392 -14.70 -7.75 -5.14
N GLU A 393 -15.13 -8.53 -6.14
CA GLU A 393 -15.98 -8.05 -7.26
C GLU A 393 -17.42 -8.58 -7.13
N GLN A 394 -18.05 -8.34 -5.98
CA GLN A 394 -19.38 -8.85 -5.67
C GLN A 394 -20.49 -8.08 -6.40
N PRO A 395 -21.52 -8.78 -6.89
CA PRO A 395 -22.68 -8.11 -7.49
C PRO A 395 -23.56 -7.42 -6.43
N PRO A 396 -24.39 -6.42 -6.83
CA PRO A 396 -25.22 -5.63 -5.90
C PRO A 396 -26.15 -6.46 -5.02
N GLU A 397 -26.65 -7.59 -5.52
CA GLU A 397 -27.53 -8.50 -4.78
C GLU A 397 -26.88 -9.15 -3.56
N ASN A 398 -25.56 -9.17 -3.49
CA ASN A 398 -24.81 -9.68 -2.35
C ASN A 398 -24.60 -8.62 -1.25
N SER A 399 -24.96 -7.36 -1.48
CA SER A 399 -24.83 -6.32 -0.47
C SER A 399 -25.69 -6.61 0.76
N LEU A 400 -25.26 -6.12 1.93
CA LEU A 400 -26.04 -6.26 3.16
C LEU A 400 -27.40 -5.58 3.05
N ALA A 401 -27.49 -4.45 2.34
CA ALA A 401 -28.77 -3.80 2.09
C ALA A 401 -29.74 -4.69 1.27
N SER A 402 -29.24 -5.36 0.22
CA SER A 402 -30.04 -6.31 -0.56
C SER A 402 -30.46 -7.52 0.28
N LYS A 403 -29.54 -8.07 1.08
CA LYS A 403 -29.85 -9.18 2.00
C LYS A 403 -30.87 -8.78 3.07
N ALA A 404 -30.80 -7.56 3.62
CA ALA A 404 -31.77 -7.03 4.60
C ALA A 404 -33.17 -6.94 4.00
N ARG A 405 -33.30 -6.37 2.80
CA ARG A 405 -34.58 -6.30 2.06
C ARG A 405 -35.14 -7.69 1.80
N ALA A 406 -34.33 -8.64 1.38
CA ALA A 406 -34.78 -10.01 1.12
C ALA A 406 -35.26 -10.74 2.38
N LYS A 407 -34.67 -10.46 3.55
CA LYS A 407 -35.08 -11.02 4.85
C LYS A 407 -36.20 -10.24 5.52
N GLY A 408 -36.55 -9.05 5.06
CA GLY A 408 -37.55 -8.18 5.68
C GLY A 408 -37.12 -7.60 7.04
N VAL A 409 -35.81 -7.40 7.25
CA VAL A 409 -35.24 -6.79 8.46
C VAL A 409 -34.64 -5.43 8.15
N SER A 410 -34.38 -4.61 9.18
CA SER A 410 -33.68 -3.35 8.99
C SER A 410 -32.22 -3.58 8.61
N ILE A 411 -31.59 -2.59 7.93
CA ILE A 411 -30.17 -2.67 7.60
C ILE A 411 -29.29 -2.69 8.86
N TYR A 412 -29.68 -1.99 9.91
CA TYR A 412 -28.97 -2.00 11.19
C TYR A 412 -29.00 -3.38 11.85
N GLU A 413 -30.15 -4.06 11.80
CA GLU A 413 -30.28 -5.44 12.28
C GLU A 413 -29.41 -6.39 11.45
N MET A 414 -29.38 -6.24 10.13
CA MET A 414 -28.55 -7.06 9.25
C MET A 414 -27.05 -6.87 9.56
N ILE A 415 -26.59 -5.63 9.71
CA ILE A 415 -25.20 -5.32 10.07
C ILE A 415 -24.86 -5.90 11.44
N TYR A 416 -25.77 -5.73 12.41
CA TYR A 416 -25.59 -6.23 13.77
C TYR A 416 -25.40 -7.75 13.80
N ASP A 417 -26.30 -8.48 13.16
CA ASP A 417 -26.25 -9.93 13.11
C ASP A 417 -25.01 -10.42 12.34
N THR A 418 -24.64 -9.74 11.25
CA THR A 418 -23.45 -10.05 10.47
C THR A 418 -22.17 -9.91 11.31
N LEU A 419 -22.00 -8.80 12.03
CA LEU A 419 -20.81 -8.58 12.86
C LEU A 419 -20.68 -9.56 14.02
N LEU A 420 -21.79 -10.20 14.45
CA LEU A 420 -21.79 -11.24 15.48
C LEU A 420 -21.49 -12.65 14.96
N GLU A 421 -21.41 -12.83 13.63
CA GLU A 421 -20.98 -14.10 13.05
C GLU A 421 -19.52 -14.41 13.42
N ARG A 422 -19.11 -15.67 13.34
CA ARG A 422 -17.77 -16.13 13.69
C ARG A 422 -17.30 -15.66 15.09
N ASP A 423 -18.23 -15.64 16.06
CA ASP A 423 -18.00 -15.13 17.41
C ASP A 423 -17.46 -13.68 17.46
N GLY A 424 -18.02 -12.83 16.60
CA GLY A 424 -17.72 -11.41 16.50
C GLY A 424 -16.43 -11.08 15.72
N GLN A 425 -15.90 -12.04 15.00
CA GLN A 425 -14.72 -11.86 14.13
C GLN A 425 -15.07 -11.63 12.67
N GLU A 426 -16.35 -11.58 12.33
CA GLU A 426 -16.78 -11.29 10.96
C GLU A 426 -16.45 -9.86 10.58
N LEU A 427 -16.06 -9.67 9.33
CA LEU A 427 -15.68 -8.39 8.77
C LEU A 427 -16.64 -8.01 7.63
N ILE A 428 -17.03 -6.74 7.61
CA ILE A 428 -17.77 -6.14 6.52
C ILE A 428 -16.80 -5.31 5.68
N TYR A 429 -16.74 -5.55 4.39
CA TYR A 429 -15.94 -4.78 3.45
C TYR A 429 -16.78 -3.67 2.81
N LEU A 430 -16.24 -2.45 2.80
CA LEU A 430 -16.79 -1.28 2.14
C LEU A 430 -15.80 -0.76 1.09
N PRO A 431 -16.00 -0.97 -0.21
CA PRO A 431 -15.23 -0.33 -1.26
C PRO A 431 -15.52 1.18 -1.28
N LEU A 432 -14.46 2.00 -1.15
CA LEU A 432 -14.52 3.47 -1.18
C LEU A 432 -14.23 4.02 -2.58
N TYR A 433 -13.23 3.44 -3.26
CA TYR A 433 -12.78 3.85 -4.60
C TYR A 433 -12.83 2.67 -5.56
N ASN A 434 -12.87 2.95 -6.85
CA ASN A 434 -12.78 1.99 -7.94
C ASN A 434 -13.95 0.98 -8.03
N TYR A 435 -15.10 1.31 -7.44
CA TYR A 435 -16.26 0.41 -7.46
C TYR A 435 -17.60 1.15 -7.66
N THR A 436 -17.59 2.25 -8.37
CA THR A 436 -18.78 3.10 -8.61
C THR A 436 -19.88 2.34 -9.36
N GLU A 437 -19.53 1.60 -10.41
CA GLU A 437 -20.45 0.80 -11.21
C GLU A 437 -20.65 -0.63 -10.64
N LEU A 438 -20.19 -0.89 -9.45
CA LEU A 438 -20.24 -2.21 -8.79
C LEU A 438 -19.62 -3.35 -9.65
N ASN A 439 -18.58 -3.02 -10.42
CA ASN A 439 -17.73 -3.93 -11.18
C ASN A 439 -16.36 -3.30 -11.44
N TYR A 440 -15.42 -4.05 -12.01
CA TYR A 440 -14.04 -3.59 -12.27
C TYR A 440 -13.74 -3.29 -13.74
N ASP A 441 -14.73 -2.97 -14.57
CA ASP A 441 -14.48 -2.67 -15.98
C ASP A 441 -13.69 -1.35 -16.16
N ASN A 442 -13.90 -0.36 -15.29
CA ASN A 442 -13.11 0.87 -15.31
C ASN A 442 -11.70 0.66 -14.74
N VAL A 443 -11.56 -0.16 -13.70
CA VAL A 443 -10.23 -0.58 -13.20
C VAL A 443 -9.42 -1.27 -14.30
N LEU A 444 -10.06 -2.16 -15.07
CA LEU A 444 -9.43 -2.79 -16.22
C LEU A 444 -8.93 -1.77 -17.25
N LYS A 445 -9.75 -0.78 -17.60
CA LYS A 445 -9.35 0.29 -18.54
C LYS A 445 -8.17 1.09 -18.03
N MET A 446 -8.18 1.45 -16.72
CA MET A 446 -7.05 2.14 -16.09
C MET A 446 -5.77 1.29 -16.13
N MET A 447 -5.83 0.00 -15.73
CA MET A 447 -4.67 -0.89 -15.75
C MET A 447 -4.15 -1.20 -17.16
N GLU A 448 -4.99 -1.16 -18.18
CA GLU A 448 -4.56 -1.39 -19.55
C GLU A 448 -3.90 -0.19 -20.21
N HIS A 449 -3.97 0.98 -19.58
CA HIS A 449 -3.34 2.17 -20.11
C HIS A 449 -1.81 2.03 -20.14
N PRO A 450 -1.12 2.45 -21.22
CA PRO A 450 0.35 2.28 -21.34
C PRO A 450 1.17 3.01 -20.27
N GLN A 451 0.60 4.03 -19.61
CA GLN A 451 1.23 4.78 -18.53
C GLN A 451 0.82 4.27 -17.14
N ALA A 452 0.01 3.22 -17.06
CA ALA A 452 -0.38 2.66 -15.77
C ALA A 452 0.76 1.86 -15.14
N LEU A 453 0.91 2.01 -13.83
CA LEU A 453 1.69 1.17 -12.95
C LEU A 453 0.76 0.53 -11.92
N TYR A 454 1.04 -0.69 -11.51
CA TYR A 454 0.47 -1.24 -10.30
C TYR A 454 0.95 -0.42 -9.11
N GLY A 455 0.08 -0.11 -8.15
CA GLY A 455 0.42 0.63 -6.95
C GLY A 455 -0.76 0.70 -5.98
N LEU A 456 -0.62 1.50 -4.93
CA LEU A 456 -1.65 1.71 -3.91
C LEU A 456 -2.00 0.42 -3.16
N SER A 457 -0.98 -0.39 -2.84
CA SER A 457 -1.12 -1.57 -1.98
C SER A 457 -1.14 -1.19 -0.50
N ASP A 458 -0.57 -0.03 -0.17
CA ASP A 458 -0.50 0.55 1.16
C ASP A 458 0.00 -0.43 2.23
N GLY A 459 0.97 -1.30 1.86
CA GLY A 459 1.60 -2.22 2.80
C GLY A 459 2.19 -1.48 4.01
N GLY A 460 1.75 -1.84 5.23
CA GLY A 460 2.16 -1.15 6.47
C GLY A 460 1.28 0.02 6.88
N ALA A 461 0.30 0.42 6.07
CA ALA A 461 -0.64 1.50 6.32
C ALA A 461 -2.03 1.03 6.73
N HIS A 462 -2.84 1.94 7.27
CA HIS A 462 -4.26 1.77 7.58
C HIS A 462 -4.54 0.45 8.31
N VAL A 463 -3.65 0.13 9.23
CA VAL A 463 -3.46 -1.22 9.78
C VAL A 463 -4.70 -1.76 10.50
N GLY A 464 -5.59 -0.90 10.97
CA GLY A 464 -6.83 -1.29 11.63
C GLY A 464 -8.04 -1.44 10.69
N THR A 465 -7.92 -1.00 9.43
CA THR A 465 -9.07 -0.89 8.51
C THR A 465 -8.82 -1.39 7.10
N VAL A 466 -7.57 -1.47 6.62
CA VAL A 466 -7.24 -1.81 5.22
C VAL A 466 -6.35 -3.07 5.17
N CYS A 467 -6.48 -3.84 4.09
CA CYS A 467 -5.70 -5.06 3.85
C CYS A 467 -5.26 -5.19 2.38
N ASP A 468 -4.77 -4.08 1.80
CA ASP A 468 -4.55 -3.95 0.37
C ASP A 468 -3.18 -4.48 -0.10
N ALA A 469 -2.22 -4.74 0.80
CA ALA A 469 -0.96 -5.43 0.49
C ALA A 469 -1.13 -6.83 -0.15
N SER A 470 -2.34 -7.39 -0.10
CA SER A 470 -2.73 -8.64 -0.77
C SER A 470 -2.98 -8.49 -2.29
N MET A 471 -2.92 -7.29 -2.81
CA MET A 471 -3.19 -6.98 -4.22
C MET A 471 -2.31 -7.72 -5.24
N PRO A 472 -1.01 -8.02 -5.01
CA PRO A 472 -0.23 -8.81 -5.96
C PRO A 472 -0.80 -10.21 -6.18
N THR A 473 -1.19 -10.90 -5.12
CA THR A 473 -1.87 -12.21 -5.23
C THR A 473 -3.22 -12.08 -5.94
N TYR A 474 -4.00 -11.03 -5.60
CA TYR A 474 -5.27 -10.75 -6.26
C TYR A 474 -5.11 -10.50 -7.76
N MET A 475 -4.06 -9.81 -8.20
CA MET A 475 -3.78 -9.59 -9.61
C MET A 475 -3.61 -10.91 -10.36
N ILE A 476 -2.88 -11.87 -9.80
CA ILE A 476 -2.68 -13.17 -10.44
C ILE A 476 -3.98 -13.99 -10.40
N THR A 477 -4.62 -14.11 -9.25
CA THR A 477 -5.81 -14.98 -9.12
C THR A 477 -7.01 -14.42 -9.86
N HIS A 478 -7.44 -13.21 -9.51
CA HIS A 478 -8.67 -12.63 -10.05
C HIS A 478 -8.52 -12.29 -11.53
N TRP A 479 -7.51 -11.48 -11.88
CA TRP A 479 -7.41 -10.92 -13.23
C TRP A 479 -6.99 -11.95 -14.28
N THR A 480 -6.31 -13.04 -13.92
CA THR A 480 -5.89 -14.04 -14.92
C THR A 480 -6.75 -15.30 -14.91
N ARG A 481 -7.38 -15.65 -13.79
CA ARG A 481 -8.07 -16.94 -13.61
C ARG A 481 -9.53 -16.82 -13.18
N ASP A 482 -9.83 -16.07 -12.11
CA ASP A 482 -11.08 -16.22 -11.36
C ASP A 482 -12.18 -15.21 -11.72
N ARG A 483 -11.85 -14.11 -12.38
CA ARG A 483 -12.81 -13.09 -12.76
C ARG A 483 -13.96 -13.67 -13.60
N LYS A 484 -15.19 -13.45 -13.13
CA LYS A 484 -16.43 -13.93 -13.76
C LYS A 484 -17.26 -12.84 -14.41
N ARG A 485 -17.05 -11.59 -13.98
CA ARG A 485 -17.90 -10.44 -14.33
C ARG A 485 -17.25 -9.51 -15.36
N GLY A 486 -16.43 -10.03 -16.23
CA GLY A 486 -15.77 -9.25 -17.27
C GLY A 486 -14.55 -9.94 -17.88
N ARG A 487 -13.80 -9.22 -18.70
CA ARG A 487 -12.60 -9.73 -19.37
C ARG A 487 -11.45 -9.90 -18.36
N ARG A 488 -10.63 -10.90 -18.59
CA ARG A 488 -9.39 -11.17 -17.86
C ARG A 488 -8.18 -10.59 -18.57
N LEU A 489 -7.06 -10.54 -17.87
CA LEU A 489 -5.75 -10.19 -18.40
C LEU A 489 -4.91 -11.45 -18.63
N ASP A 490 -3.93 -11.36 -19.51
CA ASP A 490 -2.95 -12.42 -19.73
C ASP A 490 -1.92 -12.42 -18.59
N LEU A 491 -1.56 -13.61 -18.12
CA LEU A 491 -0.63 -13.78 -17.01
C LEU A 491 0.75 -13.13 -17.25
N PRO A 492 1.40 -13.24 -18.43
CA PRO A 492 2.67 -12.56 -18.70
C PRO A 492 2.58 -11.05 -18.50
N ARG A 493 1.47 -10.43 -18.93
CA ARG A 493 1.22 -9.00 -18.71
C ARG A 493 1.11 -8.66 -17.23
N VAL A 494 0.35 -9.45 -16.46
CA VAL A 494 0.20 -9.24 -15.01
C VAL A 494 1.54 -9.35 -14.30
N ILE A 495 2.35 -10.38 -14.63
CA ILE A 495 3.69 -10.53 -14.06
C ILE A 495 4.57 -9.31 -14.39
N ARG A 496 4.55 -8.80 -15.62
CA ARG A 496 5.28 -7.57 -15.98
C ARG A 496 4.84 -6.38 -15.13
N MET A 497 3.54 -6.21 -14.89
CA MET A 497 3.01 -5.12 -14.06
C MET A 497 3.52 -5.19 -12.62
N LEU A 498 3.72 -6.39 -12.08
CA LEU A 498 4.21 -6.61 -10.71
C LEU A 498 5.74 -6.57 -10.60
N THR A 499 6.48 -6.58 -11.72
CA THR A 499 7.93 -6.79 -11.72
C THR A 499 8.68 -5.81 -12.63
N GLY A 500 8.88 -6.14 -13.90
CA GLY A 500 9.70 -5.37 -14.83
C GLY A 500 9.22 -3.93 -15.04
N ALA A 501 7.92 -3.69 -15.11
CA ALA A 501 7.39 -2.33 -15.26
C ALA A 501 7.73 -1.43 -14.06
N GLN A 502 7.72 -1.99 -12.86
CA GLN A 502 8.07 -1.30 -11.62
C GLN A 502 9.59 -1.02 -11.55
N ALA A 503 10.40 -2.03 -11.88
CA ALA A 503 11.85 -1.88 -11.95
C ALA A 503 12.27 -0.79 -12.95
N ASP A 504 11.65 -0.79 -14.15
CA ASP A 504 11.91 0.20 -15.19
C ASP A 504 11.56 1.62 -14.70
N TYR A 505 10.39 1.81 -14.06
CA TYR A 505 9.97 3.10 -13.49
C TYR A 505 10.95 3.61 -12.41
N LEU A 506 11.36 2.74 -11.50
CA LEU A 506 12.28 3.09 -10.41
C LEU A 506 13.74 3.21 -10.86
N GLY A 507 14.08 2.79 -12.10
CA GLY A 507 15.44 2.72 -12.60
C GLY A 507 16.28 1.62 -11.96
N MET A 508 15.67 0.59 -11.40
CA MET A 508 16.35 -0.58 -10.83
C MET A 508 16.80 -1.51 -11.95
N ARG A 509 18.11 -1.75 -12.06
CA ARG A 509 18.69 -2.51 -13.19
C ARG A 509 19.10 -3.93 -12.83
N ASP A 510 19.07 -4.28 -11.55
CA ASP A 510 19.51 -5.56 -11.02
C ASP A 510 18.38 -6.55 -10.73
N ARG A 511 17.11 -6.12 -10.84
CA ARG A 511 15.91 -6.88 -10.48
C ARG A 511 14.72 -6.62 -11.40
N GLY A 512 13.57 -7.29 -11.13
CA GLY A 512 12.35 -7.17 -11.91
C GLY A 512 12.31 -8.07 -13.15
N TYR A 513 13.41 -8.73 -13.48
CA TYR A 513 13.53 -9.63 -14.63
C TYR A 513 14.28 -10.91 -14.26
N ILE A 514 13.92 -12.03 -14.91
CA ILE A 514 14.70 -13.28 -14.87
C ILE A 514 15.65 -13.30 -16.06
N ARG A 515 16.91 -12.92 -15.81
CA ARG A 515 18.01 -12.94 -16.78
C ARG A 515 19.31 -13.31 -16.08
N GLU A 516 20.25 -13.93 -16.80
CA GLU A 516 21.60 -14.18 -16.28
C GLU A 516 22.28 -12.87 -15.89
N GLY A 517 22.94 -12.86 -14.74
CA GLY A 517 23.55 -11.68 -14.14
C GLY A 517 22.62 -10.83 -13.26
N MET A 518 21.32 -11.11 -13.24
CA MET A 518 20.37 -10.43 -12.35
C MET A 518 20.40 -11.03 -10.95
N ARG A 519 20.08 -10.20 -9.96
CA ARG A 519 19.84 -10.62 -8.58
C ARG A 519 18.75 -11.69 -8.54
N ALA A 520 18.94 -12.72 -7.75
CA ALA A 520 18.01 -13.83 -7.62
C ALA A 520 16.89 -13.50 -6.62
N ASP A 521 16.01 -12.56 -7.00
CA ASP A 521 14.75 -12.27 -6.34
C ASP A 521 13.64 -12.94 -7.16
N LEU A 522 13.07 -14.03 -6.63
CA LEU A 522 12.20 -14.93 -7.41
C LEU A 522 11.03 -15.44 -6.57
N ASN A 523 9.91 -15.72 -7.24
CA ASN A 523 8.79 -16.48 -6.68
C ASN A 523 8.58 -17.78 -7.47
N VAL A 524 8.35 -18.89 -6.76
CA VAL A 524 7.85 -20.16 -7.30
C VAL A 524 6.41 -20.30 -6.86
N ILE A 525 5.47 -20.36 -7.80
CA ILE A 525 4.04 -20.22 -7.52
C ILE A 525 3.26 -21.36 -8.21
N ASP A 526 2.51 -22.11 -7.43
CA ASP A 526 1.45 -22.98 -7.93
C ASP A 526 0.20 -22.13 -8.21
N VAL A 527 0.02 -21.70 -9.46
CA VAL A 527 -1.10 -20.84 -9.86
C VAL A 527 -2.46 -21.55 -9.66
N ALA A 528 -2.52 -22.87 -9.74
CA ALA A 528 -3.76 -23.61 -9.53
C ALA A 528 -4.19 -23.59 -8.06
N ALA A 529 -3.21 -23.67 -7.15
CA ALA A 529 -3.42 -23.61 -5.70
C ALA A 529 -3.43 -22.18 -5.15
N LEU A 530 -2.95 -21.18 -5.93
CA LEU A 530 -2.84 -19.80 -5.46
C LEU A 530 -4.20 -19.23 -5.12
N GLN A 531 -4.35 -18.77 -3.88
CA GLN A 531 -5.60 -18.24 -3.35
C GLN A 531 -5.35 -17.30 -2.18
N LEU A 532 -6.11 -16.19 -2.13
CA LEU A 532 -6.21 -15.35 -0.94
C LEU A 532 -7.02 -16.07 0.14
N GLU A 533 -6.59 -15.88 1.37
CA GLU A 533 -7.34 -16.30 2.56
C GLU A 533 -8.23 -15.14 3.05
N PRO A 534 -9.29 -15.41 3.83
CA PRO A 534 -10.06 -14.35 4.46
C PRO A 534 -9.19 -13.46 5.35
N PRO A 535 -9.38 -12.12 5.30
CA PRO A 535 -8.66 -11.21 6.20
C PRO A 535 -9.03 -11.46 7.67
N TYR A 536 -8.08 -11.17 8.56
CA TYR A 536 -8.23 -11.36 9.99
C TYR A 536 -7.43 -10.34 10.80
N MET A 537 -7.87 -10.07 12.03
CA MET A 537 -7.13 -9.22 12.96
C MET A 537 -6.05 -10.05 13.68
N LYS A 538 -4.84 -9.49 13.78
CA LYS A 538 -3.72 -10.05 14.52
C LYS A 538 -3.13 -9.02 15.48
N GLN A 539 -2.79 -9.47 16.69
CA GLN A 539 -2.14 -8.65 17.70
C GLN A 539 -0.63 -8.93 17.67
N ASP A 540 0.10 -8.20 16.84
CA ASP A 540 1.55 -8.37 16.65
C ASP A 540 2.31 -7.06 16.41
N LEU A 541 1.66 -5.91 16.60
CA LEU A 541 2.33 -4.62 16.64
C LEU A 541 2.94 -4.35 18.02
N PRO A 542 3.94 -3.45 18.15
CA PRO A 542 4.45 -2.99 19.43
C PRO A 542 3.34 -2.52 20.38
N ALA A 543 3.59 -2.51 21.68
CA ALA A 543 2.61 -2.23 22.73
C ALA A 543 1.33 -3.10 22.69
N GLY A 544 1.38 -4.23 21.98
CA GLY A 544 0.22 -5.11 21.82
C GLY A 544 -0.84 -4.57 20.85
N GLY A 545 -0.47 -3.66 19.97
CA GLY A 545 -1.35 -3.14 18.91
C GLY A 545 -1.84 -4.24 17.97
N GLN A 546 -2.98 -4.01 17.34
CA GLN A 546 -3.61 -4.95 16.39
C GLN A 546 -3.53 -4.41 14.98
N ARG A 547 -3.47 -5.34 14.02
CA ARG A 547 -3.56 -5.01 12.58
C ARG A 547 -4.34 -6.05 11.81
N LEU A 548 -4.91 -5.63 10.66
CA LEU A 548 -5.47 -6.52 9.66
C LEU A 548 -4.35 -7.16 8.84
N LEU A 549 -4.45 -8.46 8.69
CA LEU A 549 -3.61 -9.25 7.78
C LEU A 549 -4.50 -10.08 6.86
N GLN A 550 -3.97 -10.39 5.69
CA GLN A 550 -4.56 -11.35 4.78
C GLN A 550 -3.47 -12.27 4.28
N GLY A 551 -3.62 -13.57 4.47
CA GLY A 551 -2.70 -14.57 3.99
C GLY A 551 -2.97 -14.97 2.54
N ALA A 552 -2.02 -15.72 1.98
CA ALA A 552 -2.17 -16.40 0.71
C ALA A 552 -1.55 -17.79 0.78
N ARG A 553 -2.12 -18.74 0.03
CA ARG A 553 -1.53 -20.05 -0.19
C ARG A 553 -1.18 -20.22 -1.66
N GLY A 554 -0.26 -21.14 -1.98
CA GLY A 554 0.19 -21.40 -3.35
C GLY A 554 1.54 -20.77 -3.70
N TYR A 555 2.20 -20.06 -2.77
CA TYR A 555 3.60 -19.69 -2.88
C TYR A 555 4.46 -20.83 -2.34
N THR A 556 5.09 -21.60 -3.25
CA THR A 556 6.00 -22.71 -2.88
C THR A 556 7.30 -22.15 -2.31
N ALA A 557 7.87 -21.14 -2.93
CA ALA A 557 9.05 -20.45 -2.41
C ALA A 557 9.08 -18.99 -2.83
N THR A 558 9.54 -18.12 -1.93
CA THR A 558 10.00 -16.76 -2.24
C THR A 558 11.47 -16.66 -1.90
N ILE A 559 12.25 -16.17 -2.84
CA ILE A 559 13.71 -16.07 -2.80
C ILE A 559 14.10 -14.60 -2.90
N VAL A 560 14.99 -14.15 -2.03
CA VAL A 560 15.56 -12.80 -2.04
C VAL A 560 17.07 -12.92 -2.01
N ALA A 561 17.75 -12.30 -2.96
CA ALA A 561 19.21 -12.38 -3.10
C ALA A 561 19.77 -13.82 -3.07
N GLY A 562 19.01 -14.79 -3.58
CA GLY A 562 19.39 -16.19 -3.60
C GLY A 562 19.11 -16.98 -2.33
N ASP A 563 18.60 -16.34 -1.26
CA ASP A 563 18.15 -17.05 -0.06
C ASP A 563 16.64 -17.26 -0.08
N VAL A 564 16.20 -18.46 0.27
CA VAL A 564 14.77 -18.75 0.44
C VAL A 564 14.29 -18.12 1.73
N VAL A 565 13.48 -17.07 1.64
CA VAL A 565 12.92 -16.34 2.78
C VAL A 565 11.56 -16.88 3.20
N MET A 566 10.81 -17.44 2.26
CA MET A 566 9.52 -18.10 2.53
C MET A 566 9.46 -19.42 1.79
N GLU A 567 8.92 -20.46 2.44
CA GLU A 567 8.69 -21.79 1.90
C GLU A 567 7.32 -22.31 2.36
N GLU A 568 6.48 -22.74 1.41
CA GLU A 568 5.12 -23.23 1.67
C GLU A 568 4.31 -22.28 2.59
N GLY A 569 4.42 -20.97 2.35
CA GLY A 569 3.73 -19.93 3.13
C GLY A 569 4.32 -19.67 4.53
N GLN A 570 5.48 -20.26 4.87
CA GLN A 570 6.14 -20.07 6.16
C GLN A 570 7.49 -19.37 5.98
N LEU A 571 7.77 -18.40 6.87
CA LEU A 571 9.07 -17.74 6.90
C LEU A 571 10.16 -18.71 7.36
N THR A 572 11.29 -18.73 6.66
CA THR A 572 12.45 -19.58 6.97
C THR A 572 13.32 -19.00 8.08
N GLY A 573 13.18 -17.70 8.36
CA GLY A 573 14.06 -16.94 9.24
C GLY A 573 15.26 -16.29 8.55
N ALA A 574 15.49 -16.57 7.27
CA ALA A 574 16.51 -15.86 6.48
C ALA A 574 16.16 -14.38 6.31
N LYS A 575 17.18 -13.51 6.37
CA LYS A 575 17.01 -12.05 6.32
C LYS A 575 18.06 -11.42 5.39
N PRO A 576 18.04 -11.78 4.08
CA PRO A 576 18.99 -11.28 3.10
C PRO A 576 18.64 -9.88 2.57
N GLY A 577 17.45 -9.37 2.92
CA GLY A 577 16.96 -8.08 2.44
C GLY A 577 17.83 -6.91 2.89
N ARG A 578 17.95 -5.92 2.03
CA ARG A 578 18.82 -4.74 2.22
C ARG A 578 18.07 -3.45 1.92
N LEU A 579 18.64 -2.33 2.34
CA LEU A 579 18.23 -1.02 1.84
C LEU A 579 18.77 -0.84 0.41
N TYR A 580 17.87 -0.59 -0.55
CA TYR A 580 18.25 -0.17 -1.89
C TYR A 580 18.59 1.34 -1.87
N ARG A 581 19.83 1.69 -2.22
CA ARG A 581 20.26 3.09 -2.36
C ARG A 581 20.35 3.46 -3.84
N ALA A 582 19.51 4.39 -4.28
CA ALA A 582 19.53 4.89 -5.65
C ALA A 582 20.85 5.62 -5.97
N GLY A 583 21.23 5.66 -7.26
CA GLY A 583 22.44 6.36 -7.73
C GLY A 583 23.76 5.71 -7.33
N ARG A 584 23.74 4.64 -6.53
CA ARG A 584 24.94 3.86 -6.17
C ARG A 584 24.99 2.58 -6.99
N ALA A 585 26.19 2.20 -7.45
CA ALA A 585 26.39 0.88 -8.03
C ALA A 585 26.02 -0.16 -6.97
N GLN A 586 24.99 -0.94 -7.23
CA GLN A 586 24.62 -2.07 -6.36
C GLN A 586 25.76 -3.07 -6.46
N ALA A 587 26.57 -3.19 -5.41
CA ALA A 587 27.53 -4.28 -5.32
C ALA A 587 26.69 -5.57 -5.20
N ILE A 588 26.62 -6.34 -6.27
CA ILE A 588 26.20 -7.74 -6.21
C ILE A 588 27.29 -8.39 -5.35
N ALA A 589 26.97 -8.73 -4.11
CA ALA A 589 27.94 -9.19 -3.14
C ALA A 589 28.62 -10.47 -3.66
N ALA A 590 29.87 -10.33 -4.08
CA ALA A 590 30.82 -11.39 -4.14
C ALA A 590 31.69 -11.27 -2.87
N GLU A 591 31.23 -11.82 -1.74
CA GLU A 591 32.06 -12.19 -0.60
C GLU A 591 31.59 -13.53 -0.02
#